data_b9af1930a56d3744b672355b568e79af
#
_entry.id   b9af1930a56d3744b672355b568e79af
#
_cell.length_a   1.000
_cell.length_b   1.000
_cell.length_c   1.000
_cell.angle_alpha   90.00
_cell.angle_beta   90.00
_cell.angle_gamma   90.00
#
_symmetry.space_group_name_H-M   'P 1'
#
loop_
_entity.id
_entity.type
_entity.pdbx_description
1 polymer ?
#
loop_
_entity_poly.entity_id
_entity_poly.type
_entity_poly.pdbx_seq_one_letter_code
_entity_poly.pdbx_strand_id
1 'polypeptide(L)'
;TGLIENKTSSEMEKIYAKIDSLSKSFPPYLSIKCTGTTVVALRTNDYLVQSLVNSLGIALVFISIVMAFMFRKKSILFASLITNLIPIFTVLGILSWLGISIRPPTAMTFSVALGIAVDDSLHFLLRYRKELRQGMSRVEAIRATIMSTGSALMITTTILVSGFSVLLLSVFLPTYQFGMLSAGMIGTALLCDLTLLPALCLVLPNRKS
;
A
#
# COMPACT_ATOMS: atom_id res chain seq x y z
N THR A 1 28.61 27.21 14.68
CA THR A 1 28.06 25.83 14.89
C THR A 1 27.11 25.89 16.04
N GLY A 2 25.79 25.86 15.75
CA GLY A 2 24.77 25.76 16.76
C GLY A 2 24.38 24.30 16.95
N LEU A 3 24.37 23.80 18.19
CA LEU A 3 23.79 22.53 18.56
C LEU A 3 22.29 22.74 18.74
N ILE A 4 21.46 21.97 18.01
CA ILE A 4 20.01 22.00 18.15
C ILE A 4 19.64 20.82 19.04
N GLU A 5 18.92 21.11 20.12
CA GLU A 5 18.35 20.11 21.02
C GLU A 5 17.42 19.13 20.28
N ASN A 6 17.30 17.90 20.76
CA ASN A 6 16.52 16.82 20.14
C ASN A 6 15.03 17.23 19.95
N LYS A 7 14.71 17.75 18.76
CA LYS A 7 13.35 18.15 18.37
C LYS A 7 12.76 17.12 17.42
N THR A 8 11.43 17.06 17.39
CA THR A 8 10.71 16.20 16.44
C THR A 8 11.02 16.59 14.98
N SER A 9 10.98 15.63 14.06
CA SER A 9 11.26 15.86 12.62
C SER A 9 10.45 17.03 12.05
N SER A 10 9.16 17.19 12.46
CA SER A 10 8.30 18.28 11.97
C SER A 10 8.72 19.66 12.50
N GLU A 11 9.28 19.75 13.70
CA GLU A 11 9.80 21.01 14.24
C GLU A 11 11.12 21.41 13.57
N MET A 12 11.95 20.41 13.27
CA MET A 12 13.18 20.63 12.54
C MET A 12 12.92 21.14 11.13
N GLU A 13 11.92 20.57 10.43
CA GLU A 13 11.51 21.02 9.11
C GLU A 13 11.05 22.48 9.10
N LYS A 14 10.26 22.90 10.11
CA LYS A 14 9.84 24.30 10.28
C LYS A 14 11.05 25.23 10.51
N ILE A 15 12.03 24.80 11.28
CA ILE A 15 13.24 25.58 11.54
C ILE A 15 14.05 25.75 10.24
N TYR A 16 14.21 24.67 9.47
CA TYR A 16 14.92 24.74 8.20
C TYR A 16 14.20 25.58 7.15
N ALA A 17 12.87 25.48 7.04
CA ALA A 17 12.08 26.35 6.17
C ALA A 17 12.25 27.83 6.53
N LYS A 18 12.30 28.14 7.84
CA LYS A 18 12.53 29.51 8.32
C LYS A 18 13.95 30.00 8.01
N ILE A 19 14.97 29.15 8.15
CA ILE A 19 16.36 29.50 7.78
C ILE A 19 16.48 29.70 6.27
N ASP A 20 15.84 28.85 5.45
CA ASP A 20 15.84 28.98 3.99
C ASP A 20 15.14 30.27 3.53
N SER A 21 14.03 30.64 4.16
CA SER A 21 13.34 31.91 3.88
C SER A 21 14.20 33.13 4.27
N LEU A 22 14.89 33.08 5.40
CA LEU A 22 15.81 34.12 5.84
C LEU A 22 17.03 34.20 4.91
N SER A 23 17.54 33.07 4.41
CA SER A 23 18.70 33.06 3.50
C SER A 23 18.44 33.81 2.20
N LYS A 24 17.19 33.82 1.73
CA LYS A 24 16.75 34.56 0.53
C LYS A 24 16.72 36.09 0.73
N SER A 25 16.72 36.54 1.98
CA SER A 25 16.74 37.97 2.32
C SER A 25 18.16 38.55 2.39
N PHE A 26 19.21 37.72 2.26
CA PHE A 26 20.60 38.17 2.26
C PHE A 26 21.06 38.57 0.86
N PRO A 27 22.05 39.47 0.75
CA PRO A 27 22.62 39.86 -0.52
C PRO A 27 23.17 38.68 -1.33
N PRO A 28 23.19 38.74 -2.68
CA PRO A 28 23.52 37.61 -3.55
C PRO A 28 24.96 37.08 -3.43
N TYR A 29 25.85 37.81 -2.76
CA TYR A 29 27.23 37.38 -2.47
C TYR A 29 27.32 36.52 -1.18
N LEU A 30 26.25 36.37 -0.41
CA LEU A 30 26.17 35.54 0.80
C LEU A 30 25.24 34.35 0.55
N SER A 31 25.84 33.17 0.43
CA SER A 31 25.09 31.92 0.29
C SER A 31 25.13 31.17 1.63
N ILE A 32 23.99 31.13 2.32
CA ILE A 32 23.83 30.34 3.55
C ILE A 32 23.26 28.95 3.15
N LYS A 33 24.06 27.90 3.39
CA LYS A 33 23.61 26.51 3.20
C LYS A 33 23.58 25.81 4.54
N CYS A 34 22.39 25.34 4.95
CA CYS A 34 22.29 24.43 6.07
C CYS A 34 22.82 23.06 5.67
N THR A 35 23.81 22.58 6.39
CA THR A 35 24.42 21.25 6.19
C THR A 35 24.48 20.51 7.53
N GLY A 36 24.72 19.24 7.47
CA GLY A 36 24.84 18.36 8.65
C GLY A 36 24.09 17.07 8.48
N THR A 37 24.44 16.06 9.26
CA THR A 37 23.84 14.72 9.16
C THR A 37 22.34 14.73 9.31
N THR A 38 21.79 15.58 10.18
CA THR A 38 20.33 15.69 10.40
C THR A 38 19.62 16.25 9.17
N VAL A 39 20.18 17.29 8.50
CA VAL A 39 19.59 17.86 7.28
C VAL A 39 19.60 16.85 6.15
N VAL A 40 20.71 16.14 5.98
CA VAL A 40 20.85 15.10 4.97
C VAL A 40 19.86 13.98 5.25
N ALA A 41 19.74 13.52 6.48
CA ALA A 41 18.81 12.46 6.88
C ALA A 41 17.34 12.85 6.60
N LEU A 42 16.92 14.07 6.93
CA LEU A 42 15.56 14.55 6.66
C LEU A 42 15.28 14.61 5.15
N ARG A 43 16.15 15.24 4.37
CA ARG A 43 15.98 15.33 2.91
C ARG A 43 15.99 13.95 2.23
N THR A 44 16.85 13.04 2.71
CA THR A 44 16.88 11.67 2.20
C THR A 44 15.60 10.94 2.51
N ASN A 45 15.06 11.10 3.74
CA ASN A 45 13.80 10.50 4.12
C ASN A 45 12.64 10.98 3.22
N ASP A 46 12.53 12.29 3.01
CA ASP A 46 11.47 12.87 2.16
C ASP A 46 11.60 12.41 0.71
N TYR A 47 12.83 12.41 0.18
CA TYR A 47 13.09 11.90 -1.18
C TYR A 47 12.72 10.42 -1.31
N LEU A 48 13.09 9.58 -0.34
CA LEU A 48 12.75 8.15 -0.37
C LEU A 48 11.25 7.92 -0.29
N VAL A 49 10.53 8.62 0.61
CA VAL A 49 9.08 8.51 0.72
C VAL A 49 8.42 8.95 -0.59
N GLN A 50 8.81 10.09 -1.16
CA GLN A 50 8.25 10.58 -2.42
C GLN A 50 8.53 9.62 -3.58
N SER A 51 9.73 9.08 -3.66
CA SER A 51 10.12 8.10 -4.67
C SER A 51 9.29 6.81 -4.56
N LEU A 52 9.08 6.33 -3.32
CA LEU A 52 8.25 5.14 -3.06
C LEU A 52 6.77 5.37 -3.40
N VAL A 53 6.22 6.54 -3.06
CA VAL A 53 4.83 6.89 -3.42
C VAL A 53 4.68 6.99 -4.94
N ASN A 54 5.63 7.59 -5.63
CA ASN A 54 5.61 7.66 -7.10
C ASN A 54 5.71 6.27 -7.73
N SER A 55 6.60 5.40 -7.22
CA SER A 55 6.72 4.01 -7.71
C SER A 55 5.45 3.21 -7.46
N LEU A 56 4.79 3.42 -6.33
CA LEU A 56 3.49 2.80 -6.03
C LEU A 56 2.43 3.22 -7.04
N GLY A 57 2.38 4.52 -7.39
CA GLY A 57 1.49 5.04 -8.43
C GLY A 57 1.75 4.40 -9.80
N ILE A 58 3.02 4.29 -10.21
CA ILE A 58 3.42 3.64 -11.46
C ILE A 58 3.02 2.16 -11.45
N ALA A 59 3.27 1.46 -10.33
CA ALA A 59 2.90 0.06 -10.17
C ALA A 59 1.38 -0.13 -10.29
N LEU A 60 0.56 0.73 -9.65
CA LEU A 60 -0.91 0.69 -9.77
C LEU A 60 -1.37 0.87 -11.22
N VAL A 61 -0.78 1.81 -11.95
CA VAL A 61 -1.10 2.02 -13.38
C VAL A 61 -0.74 0.79 -14.20
N PHE A 62 0.47 0.25 -14.01
CA PHE A 62 0.92 -0.95 -14.71
C PHE A 62 0.03 -2.16 -14.44
N ILE A 63 -0.29 -2.42 -13.16
CA ILE A 63 -1.20 -3.48 -12.74
C ILE A 63 -2.58 -3.29 -13.40
N SER A 64 -3.10 -2.06 -13.41
CA SER A 64 -4.39 -1.74 -14.03
C SER A 64 -4.40 -2.04 -15.53
N ILE A 65 -3.30 -1.76 -16.24
CA ILE A 65 -3.15 -2.08 -17.67
C ILE A 65 -3.13 -3.60 -17.88
N VAL A 66 -2.35 -4.34 -17.09
CA VAL A 66 -2.28 -5.81 -17.17
C VAL A 66 -3.66 -6.43 -16.91
N MET A 67 -4.35 -5.98 -15.86
CA MET A 67 -5.70 -6.45 -15.52
C MET A 67 -6.71 -6.10 -16.62
N ALA A 68 -6.64 -4.89 -17.20
CA ALA A 68 -7.51 -4.48 -18.29
C ALA A 68 -7.32 -5.36 -19.54
N PHE A 69 -6.06 -5.67 -19.88
CA PHE A 69 -5.73 -6.58 -20.98
C PHE A 69 -6.26 -8.00 -20.74
N MET A 70 -6.11 -8.48 -19.51
CA MET A 70 -6.43 -9.84 -19.13
C MET A 70 -7.94 -10.08 -19.03
N PHE A 71 -8.69 -9.16 -18.45
CA PHE A 71 -10.12 -9.33 -18.19
C PHE A 71 -11.04 -8.72 -19.26
N ARG A 72 -10.58 -7.76 -20.04
CA ARG A 72 -11.33 -7.05 -21.11
C ARG A 72 -12.70 -6.47 -20.67
N LYS A 73 -13.06 -6.59 -19.38
CA LYS A 73 -14.33 -6.12 -18.80
C LYS A 73 -14.05 -5.06 -17.75
N LYS A 74 -14.49 -3.84 -18.01
CA LYS A 74 -14.31 -2.68 -17.13
C LYS A 74 -14.86 -2.91 -15.71
N SER A 75 -15.97 -3.64 -15.60
CA SER A 75 -16.58 -3.95 -14.28
C SER A 75 -15.67 -4.78 -13.38
N ILE A 76 -14.99 -5.78 -13.92
CA ILE A 76 -14.07 -6.64 -13.14
C ILE A 76 -12.82 -5.87 -12.76
N LEU A 77 -12.29 -5.04 -13.68
CA LEU A 77 -11.16 -4.16 -13.40
C LEU A 77 -11.48 -3.21 -12.25
N PHE A 78 -12.66 -2.57 -12.30
CA PHE A 78 -13.08 -1.63 -11.26
C PHE A 78 -13.28 -2.32 -9.90
N ALA A 79 -13.88 -3.51 -9.89
CA ALA A 79 -14.01 -4.32 -8.67
C ALA A 79 -12.65 -4.62 -8.05
N SER A 80 -11.70 -5.10 -8.83
CA SER A 80 -10.35 -5.42 -8.37
C SER A 80 -9.62 -4.20 -7.84
N LEU A 81 -9.66 -3.06 -8.55
CA LEU A 81 -9.02 -1.81 -8.11
C LEU A 81 -9.57 -1.34 -6.76
N ILE A 82 -10.89 -1.32 -6.59
CA ILE A 82 -11.50 -0.92 -5.31
C ILE A 82 -11.05 -1.85 -4.19
N THR A 83 -11.13 -3.16 -4.41
CA THR A 83 -10.77 -4.17 -3.40
C THR A 83 -9.31 -4.02 -2.96
N ASN A 84 -8.39 -3.73 -3.88
CA ASN A 84 -6.97 -3.57 -3.58
C ASN A 84 -6.61 -2.21 -2.96
N LEU A 85 -7.40 -1.16 -3.21
CA LEU A 85 -7.15 0.16 -2.62
C LEU A 85 -7.65 0.28 -1.18
N ILE A 86 -8.72 -0.44 -0.82
CA ILE A 86 -9.30 -0.36 0.54
C ILE A 86 -8.30 -0.72 1.65
N PRO A 87 -7.50 -1.80 1.58
CA PRO A 87 -6.50 -2.09 2.59
C PRO A 87 -5.48 -0.97 2.77
N ILE A 88 -5.06 -0.33 1.67
CA ILE A 88 -4.13 0.80 1.69
C ILE A 88 -4.74 1.98 2.45
N PHE A 89 -5.96 2.39 2.09
CA PHE A 89 -6.64 3.51 2.75
C PHE A 89 -6.98 3.20 4.22
N THR A 90 -7.31 1.96 4.54
CA THR A 90 -7.56 1.53 5.92
C THR A 90 -6.31 1.70 6.78
N VAL A 91 -5.15 1.23 6.31
CA VAL A 91 -3.89 1.35 7.04
C VAL A 91 -3.40 2.80 7.10
N LEU A 92 -3.54 3.58 6.01
CA LEU A 92 -3.24 5.02 6.02
C LEU A 92 -4.12 5.76 7.03
N GLY A 93 -5.40 5.43 7.12
CA GLY A 93 -6.33 6.00 8.10
C GLY A 93 -5.91 5.68 9.54
N ILE A 94 -5.53 4.44 9.82
CA ILE A 94 -5.04 4.00 11.13
C ILE A 94 -3.74 4.73 11.48
N LEU A 95 -2.78 4.83 10.56
CA LEU A 95 -1.52 5.56 10.78
C LEU A 95 -1.76 7.03 11.10
N SER A 96 -2.67 7.67 10.34
CA SER A 96 -3.05 9.07 10.57
C SER A 96 -3.70 9.26 11.94
N TRP A 97 -4.58 8.35 12.34
CA TRP A 97 -5.24 8.40 13.64
C TRP A 97 -4.26 8.21 14.81
N LEU A 98 -3.28 7.32 14.64
CA LEU A 98 -2.23 7.07 15.64
C LEU A 98 -1.12 8.14 15.62
N GLY A 99 -1.15 9.12 14.72
CA GLY A 99 -0.12 10.14 14.57
C GLY A 99 1.24 9.59 14.12
N ILE A 100 1.27 8.43 13.48
CA ILE A 100 2.50 7.79 13.00
C ILE A 100 2.86 8.37 11.64
N SER A 101 4.02 9.02 11.56
CA SER A 101 4.53 9.59 10.31
C SER A 101 4.95 8.51 9.31
N ILE A 102 4.65 8.74 8.03
CA ILE A 102 5.11 7.87 6.96
C ILE A 102 6.64 8.01 6.84
N ARG A 103 7.33 6.88 6.95
CA ARG A 103 8.79 6.74 6.83
C ARG A 103 9.11 5.72 5.73
N PRO A 104 10.37 5.61 5.25
CA PRO A 104 10.71 4.66 4.21
C PRO A 104 10.26 3.21 4.48
N PRO A 105 10.42 2.63 5.70
CA PRO A 105 9.90 1.30 5.99
C PRO A 105 8.38 1.18 5.85
N THR A 106 7.64 2.20 6.29
CA THR A 106 6.18 2.28 6.15
C THR A 106 5.75 2.34 4.69
N ALA A 107 6.45 3.16 3.89
CA ALA A 107 6.16 3.29 2.46
C ALA A 107 6.47 1.99 1.68
N MET A 108 7.55 1.26 2.05
CA MET A 108 7.86 -0.06 1.50
C MET A 108 6.76 -1.07 1.78
N THR A 109 6.14 -1.03 2.97
CA THR A 109 5.01 -1.91 3.32
C THR A 109 3.88 -1.81 2.29
N PHE A 110 3.52 -0.59 1.88
CA PHE A 110 2.45 -0.38 0.89
C PHE A 110 2.75 -1.04 -0.45
N SER A 111 4.00 -0.98 -0.91
CA SER A 111 4.41 -1.59 -2.18
C SER A 111 4.36 -3.12 -2.12
N VAL A 112 4.87 -3.71 -1.03
CA VAL A 112 4.87 -5.17 -0.83
C VAL A 112 3.45 -5.70 -0.69
N ALA A 113 2.66 -5.09 0.20
CA ALA A 113 1.31 -5.55 0.47
C ALA A 113 0.37 -5.35 -0.73
N LEU A 114 0.54 -4.27 -1.53
CA LEU A 114 -0.19 -4.10 -2.76
C LEU A 114 0.11 -5.23 -3.76
N GLY A 115 1.39 -5.59 -3.93
CA GLY A 115 1.77 -6.69 -4.82
C GLY A 115 1.09 -8.00 -4.44
N ILE A 116 1.06 -8.35 -3.15
CA ILE A 116 0.40 -9.55 -2.64
C ILE A 116 -1.12 -9.47 -2.82
N ALA A 117 -1.75 -8.36 -2.46
CA ALA A 117 -3.19 -8.18 -2.58
C ALA A 117 -3.68 -8.29 -4.03
N VAL A 118 -2.91 -7.72 -4.97
CA VAL A 118 -3.25 -7.81 -6.41
C VAL A 118 -3.14 -9.24 -6.91
N ASP A 119 -2.12 -10.00 -6.49
CA ASP A 119 -1.94 -11.39 -6.86
C ASP A 119 -3.13 -12.24 -6.37
N ASP A 120 -3.53 -12.09 -5.12
CA ASP A 120 -4.68 -12.76 -4.53
C ASP A 120 -5.98 -12.45 -5.28
N SER A 121 -6.29 -11.18 -5.53
CA SER A 121 -7.43 -10.73 -6.33
C SER A 121 -7.40 -11.30 -7.74
N LEU A 122 -6.21 -11.37 -8.38
CA LEU A 122 -6.03 -11.90 -9.72
C LEU A 122 -6.36 -13.39 -9.76
N HIS A 123 -5.83 -14.19 -8.83
CA HIS A 123 -6.10 -15.62 -8.72
C HIS A 123 -7.61 -15.89 -8.50
N PHE A 124 -8.25 -15.11 -7.63
CA PHE A 124 -9.68 -15.20 -7.40
C PHE A 124 -10.48 -14.91 -8.69
N LEU A 125 -10.19 -13.81 -9.37
CA LEU A 125 -10.91 -13.41 -10.59
C LEU A 125 -10.68 -14.34 -11.76
N LEU A 126 -9.48 -14.92 -11.90
CA LEU A 126 -9.20 -15.91 -12.93
C LEU A 126 -10.03 -17.17 -12.72
N ARG A 127 -10.10 -17.66 -11.49
CA ARG A 127 -10.93 -18.81 -11.14
C ARG A 127 -12.40 -18.53 -11.38
N TYR A 128 -12.92 -17.42 -10.89
CA TYR A 128 -14.28 -16.98 -11.12
C TYR A 128 -14.65 -16.93 -12.62
N ARG A 129 -13.76 -16.36 -13.43
CA ARG A 129 -13.96 -16.34 -14.90
C ARG A 129 -13.96 -17.73 -15.52
N LYS A 130 -13.14 -18.65 -15.02
CA LYS A 130 -13.10 -20.04 -15.48
C LYS A 130 -14.44 -20.72 -15.22
N GLU A 131 -14.98 -20.60 -14.02
CA GLU A 131 -16.27 -21.20 -13.64
C GLU A 131 -17.44 -20.62 -14.48
N LEU A 132 -17.45 -19.31 -14.70
CA LEU A 132 -18.44 -18.68 -15.60
C LEU A 132 -18.36 -19.19 -17.04
N ARG A 133 -17.17 -19.51 -17.55
CA ARG A 133 -16.99 -20.07 -18.90
C ARG A 133 -17.47 -21.52 -19.00
N GLN A 134 -17.53 -22.23 -17.90
CA GLN A 134 -18.07 -23.58 -17.82
C GLN A 134 -19.62 -23.59 -17.76
N GLY A 135 -20.26 -22.43 -17.85
CA GLY A 135 -21.72 -22.29 -17.87
C GLY A 135 -22.37 -22.13 -16.51
N MET A 136 -21.58 -22.01 -15.42
CA MET A 136 -22.15 -21.79 -14.09
C MET A 136 -22.82 -20.42 -13.97
N SER A 137 -23.88 -20.34 -13.18
CA SER A 137 -24.46 -19.04 -12.79
C SER A 137 -23.44 -18.23 -11.96
N ARG A 138 -23.64 -16.91 -11.85
CA ARG A 138 -22.73 -16.05 -11.09
C ARG A 138 -22.56 -16.48 -9.64
N VAL A 139 -23.66 -16.85 -8.99
CA VAL A 139 -23.66 -17.25 -7.59
C VAL A 139 -22.92 -18.58 -7.42
N GLU A 140 -23.18 -19.55 -8.28
CA GLU A 140 -22.49 -20.85 -8.27
C GLU A 140 -20.98 -20.68 -8.55
N ALA A 141 -20.62 -19.85 -9.53
CA ALA A 141 -19.22 -19.57 -9.87
C ALA A 141 -18.47 -18.92 -8.71
N ILE A 142 -19.09 -17.96 -7.99
CA ILE A 142 -18.49 -17.34 -6.80
C ILE A 142 -18.34 -18.38 -5.69
N ARG A 143 -19.38 -19.18 -5.41
CA ARG A 143 -19.32 -20.22 -4.38
C ARG A 143 -18.21 -21.23 -4.67
N ALA A 144 -18.11 -21.72 -5.89
CA ALA A 144 -17.04 -22.62 -6.32
C ALA A 144 -15.64 -21.96 -6.19
N THR A 145 -15.53 -20.68 -6.53
CA THR A 145 -14.28 -19.92 -6.40
C THR A 145 -13.87 -19.76 -4.94
N ILE A 146 -14.78 -19.38 -4.04
CA ILE A 146 -14.49 -19.24 -2.62
C ILE A 146 -14.07 -20.59 -2.03
N MET A 147 -14.76 -21.67 -2.36
CA MET A 147 -14.44 -23.01 -1.83
C MET A 147 -13.09 -23.54 -2.33
N SER A 148 -12.68 -23.23 -3.55
CA SER A 148 -11.41 -23.71 -4.13
C SER A 148 -10.27 -22.75 -3.92
N THR A 149 -10.35 -21.55 -4.47
CA THR A 149 -9.29 -20.54 -4.40
C THR A 149 -9.28 -19.82 -3.06
N GLY A 150 -10.44 -19.52 -2.48
CA GLY A 150 -10.52 -18.84 -1.19
C GLY A 150 -9.85 -19.62 -0.07
N SER A 151 -9.96 -20.96 -0.04
CA SER A 151 -9.24 -21.79 0.94
C SER A 151 -7.71 -21.72 0.77
N ALA A 152 -7.23 -21.69 -0.46
CA ALA A 152 -5.80 -21.54 -0.75
C ALA A 152 -5.31 -20.14 -0.31
N LEU A 153 -6.07 -19.07 -0.63
CA LEU A 153 -5.76 -17.71 -0.20
C LEU A 153 -5.72 -17.58 1.33
N MET A 154 -6.63 -18.21 2.04
CA MET A 154 -6.60 -18.22 3.52
C MET A 154 -5.33 -18.86 4.07
N ILE A 155 -4.89 -19.99 3.49
CA ILE A 155 -3.66 -20.66 3.92
C ILE A 155 -2.43 -19.79 3.63
N THR A 156 -2.28 -19.29 2.41
CA THR A 156 -1.13 -18.45 2.03
C THR A 156 -1.06 -17.17 2.83
N THR A 157 -2.19 -16.48 3.01
CA THR A 157 -2.25 -15.27 3.82
C THR A 157 -1.96 -15.54 5.29
N THR A 158 -2.44 -16.65 5.85
CA THR A 158 -2.11 -17.02 7.24
C THR A 158 -0.61 -17.22 7.41
N ILE A 159 0.04 -17.89 6.47
CA ILE A 159 1.50 -18.07 6.47
C ILE A 159 2.22 -16.72 6.39
N LEU A 160 1.79 -15.84 5.47
CA LEU A 160 2.39 -14.50 5.30
C LEU A 160 2.20 -13.63 6.54
N VAL A 161 0.99 -13.57 7.09
CA VAL A 161 0.69 -12.80 8.31
C VAL A 161 1.51 -13.33 9.48
N SER A 162 1.62 -14.65 9.64
CA SER A 162 2.46 -15.26 10.67
C SER A 162 3.94 -14.90 10.48
N GLY A 163 4.45 -14.96 9.24
CA GLY A 163 5.82 -14.60 8.91
C GLY A 163 6.13 -13.12 9.21
N PHE A 164 5.26 -12.19 8.80
CA PHE A 164 5.43 -10.77 9.12
C PHE A 164 5.24 -10.48 10.60
N SER A 165 4.41 -11.25 11.31
CA SER A 165 4.22 -11.12 12.76
C SER A 165 5.46 -11.47 13.57
N VAL A 166 6.36 -12.30 13.05
CA VAL A 166 7.67 -12.55 13.69
C VAL A 166 8.49 -11.27 13.85
N LEU A 167 8.35 -10.32 12.89
CA LEU A 167 9.04 -9.03 12.96
C LEU A 167 8.59 -8.14 14.14
N LEU A 168 7.43 -8.43 14.73
CA LEU A 168 6.95 -7.76 15.95
C LEU A 168 7.83 -8.04 17.17
N LEU A 169 8.66 -9.08 17.12
CA LEU A 169 9.64 -9.39 18.17
C LEU A 169 10.90 -8.51 18.07
N SER A 170 11.02 -7.70 17.02
CA SER A 170 12.18 -6.85 16.81
C SER A 170 12.22 -5.67 17.78
N VAL A 171 13.37 -5.43 18.40
CA VAL A 171 13.65 -4.23 19.20
C VAL A 171 13.85 -3.00 18.30
N PHE A 172 14.17 -3.20 17.02
CA PHE A 172 14.38 -2.13 16.06
C PHE A 172 13.03 -1.62 15.53
N LEU A 173 12.66 -0.40 15.93
CA LEU A 173 11.36 0.19 15.65
C LEU A 173 10.92 0.14 14.18
N PRO A 174 11.78 0.45 13.18
CA PRO A 174 11.40 0.34 11.77
C PRO A 174 10.98 -1.08 11.35
N THR A 175 11.67 -2.12 11.83
CA THR A 175 11.33 -3.51 11.55
C THR A 175 10.02 -3.92 12.21
N TYR A 176 9.81 -3.52 13.46
CA TYR A 176 8.54 -3.71 14.17
C TYR A 176 7.37 -3.08 13.39
N GLN A 177 7.51 -1.80 13.00
CA GLN A 177 6.47 -1.10 12.24
C GLN A 177 6.20 -1.76 10.89
N PHE A 178 7.25 -2.17 10.17
CA PHE A 178 7.13 -2.89 8.90
C PHE A 178 6.34 -4.19 9.08
N GLY A 179 6.67 -5.00 10.08
CA GLY A 179 5.96 -6.25 10.37
C GLY A 179 4.48 -6.04 10.72
N MET A 180 4.21 -5.09 11.63
CA MET A 180 2.85 -4.75 12.07
C MET A 180 1.97 -4.30 10.90
N LEU A 181 2.47 -3.38 10.10
CA LEU A 181 1.71 -2.82 8.99
C LEU A 181 1.52 -3.83 7.86
N SER A 182 2.55 -4.63 7.55
CA SER A 182 2.46 -5.67 6.52
C SER A 182 1.44 -6.73 6.91
N ALA A 183 1.51 -7.26 8.13
CA ALA A 183 0.56 -8.25 8.62
C ALA A 183 -0.88 -7.70 8.62
N GLY A 184 -1.09 -6.47 9.09
CA GLY A 184 -2.38 -5.80 9.10
C GLY A 184 -2.94 -5.57 7.69
N MET A 185 -2.12 -5.07 6.77
CA MET A 185 -2.52 -4.83 5.38
C MET A 185 -2.90 -6.12 4.65
N ILE A 186 -2.05 -7.15 4.74
CA ILE A 186 -2.28 -8.44 4.08
C ILE A 186 -3.54 -9.11 4.65
N GLY A 187 -3.74 -9.08 5.97
CA GLY A 187 -4.95 -9.59 6.61
C GLY A 187 -6.21 -8.85 6.16
N THR A 188 -6.15 -7.52 6.08
CA THR A 188 -7.27 -6.69 5.58
C THR A 188 -7.54 -6.95 4.10
N ALA A 189 -6.50 -7.15 3.28
CA ALA A 189 -6.63 -7.49 1.86
C ALA A 189 -7.37 -8.82 1.68
N LEU A 190 -7.01 -9.86 2.44
CA LEU A 190 -7.72 -11.13 2.40
C LEU A 190 -9.21 -10.96 2.74
N LEU A 191 -9.55 -10.19 3.77
CA LEU A 191 -10.95 -9.92 4.12
C LEU A 191 -11.68 -9.24 2.97
N CYS A 192 -11.05 -8.27 2.30
CA CYS A 192 -11.63 -7.62 1.13
C CYS A 192 -11.78 -8.59 -0.05
N ASP A 193 -10.83 -9.46 -0.30
CA ASP A 193 -10.88 -10.43 -1.40
C ASP A 193 -11.92 -11.53 -1.18
N LEU A 194 -12.20 -11.91 0.07
CA LEU A 194 -13.19 -12.94 0.38
C LEU A 194 -14.61 -12.37 0.60
N THR A 195 -14.76 -11.08 0.86
CA THR A 195 -16.07 -10.47 1.12
C THR A 195 -16.47 -9.45 0.06
N LEU A 196 -15.65 -8.41 -0.12
CA LEU A 196 -15.96 -7.30 -0.99
C LEU A 196 -15.84 -7.67 -2.47
N LEU A 197 -14.79 -8.36 -2.87
CA LEU A 197 -14.57 -8.75 -4.27
C LEU A 197 -15.71 -9.65 -4.80
N PRO A 198 -16.15 -10.72 -4.09
CA PRO A 198 -17.32 -11.49 -4.48
C PRO A 198 -18.59 -10.65 -4.56
N ALA A 199 -18.84 -9.77 -3.57
CA ALA A 199 -20.00 -8.90 -3.57
C ALA A 199 -20.03 -7.96 -4.78
N LEU A 200 -18.88 -7.33 -5.11
CA LEU A 200 -18.75 -6.48 -6.30
C LEU A 200 -18.96 -7.28 -7.60
N CYS A 201 -18.49 -8.52 -7.68
CA CYS A 201 -18.71 -9.39 -8.83
C CYS A 201 -20.19 -9.76 -9.03
N LEU A 202 -21.00 -9.80 -7.96
CA LEU A 202 -22.44 -10.00 -8.04
C LEU A 202 -23.20 -8.75 -8.49
N VAL A 203 -22.88 -7.60 -7.88
CA VAL A 203 -23.59 -6.33 -8.07
C VAL A 203 -23.27 -5.68 -9.42
N LEU A 204 -22.03 -5.73 -9.84
CA LEU A 204 -21.62 -5.06 -11.07
C LEU A 204 -22.18 -5.76 -12.31
N PRO A 205 -22.81 -5.00 -13.24
CA PRO A 205 -23.44 -5.58 -14.41
C PRO A 205 -22.41 -6.21 -15.34
N ASN A 206 -22.56 -7.50 -15.56
CA ASN A 206 -21.75 -8.21 -16.55
C ASN A 206 -22.45 -8.08 -17.90
N ARG A 207 -22.28 -6.93 -18.58
CA ARG A 207 -22.78 -6.77 -19.95
C ARG A 207 -22.26 -7.96 -20.79
N LYS A 208 -23.17 -8.82 -21.24
CA LYS A 208 -22.87 -9.85 -22.24
C LYS A 208 -22.36 -9.12 -23.48
N SER A 209 -21.12 -9.33 -23.85
CA SER A 209 -20.61 -9.10 -25.21
C SER A 209 -20.50 -10.44 -25.87
#